data_b405d506e1fdcf59a28875b216913648
#
_entry.id   b405d506e1fdcf59a28875b216913648
#
_cell.length_a   1.000
_cell.length_b   1.000
_cell.length_c   1.000
_cell.angle_alpha   90.00
_cell.angle_beta   90.00
_cell.angle_gamma   90.00
#
_symmetry.space_group_name_H-M   'P 1'
#
loop_
_entity.id
_entity.type
_entity.pdbx_description
1 polymer ?
#
loop_
_entity_poly.entity_id
_entity_poly.type
_entity_poly.pdbx_seq_one_letter_code
_entity_poly.pdbx_strand_id
1 'polypeptide(L)'
;SRFDGSYDQYFFPGNRGFHSLWGSRCFDYGKHEVLNFLLSNCKYWLEEFRFDGYRFDGITSMLYWDHGINKDFTEYSLYYDGNQDESAITYLALANRVIHQVDPEAITIAEDMSGMPGVASPIEDGGMGFDYRMNMGTPDYWIKLLKEKRDEEWHVGDLFYELTNKREEEHTISYAESHDQALVGDKTIFFRLVDKAIYSSMGVFDKNVIIDRGMSLHKMIRLVTIGTAADGYLNFMGNEWGHPEWIDFPREGNGWSYDHARRLWSLVDDENLRFRFLNMFDKAMIQMVNDTGVFHWRPEPLVRDNERQGLIFT
;
A
#
# COMPACT_ATOMS: atom_id res chain seq x y z
N SER A 1 11.83 -9.06 -21.86
CA SER A 1 11.45 -10.22 -22.66
C SER A 1 12.53 -10.53 -23.69
N ARG A 2 12.77 -11.79 -23.96
CA ARG A 2 13.76 -12.28 -24.94
C ARG A 2 13.11 -13.24 -25.95
N PHE A 3 11.83 -13.08 -26.16
CA PHE A 3 11.05 -13.97 -27.02
C PHE A 3 11.55 -14.00 -28.46
N ASP A 4 12.06 -12.88 -28.94
CA ASP A 4 12.61 -12.73 -30.30
C ASP A 4 14.12 -12.98 -30.40
N GLY A 5 14.76 -13.38 -29.29
CA GLY A 5 16.20 -13.57 -29.20
C GLY A 5 17.02 -12.28 -29.18
N SER A 6 16.37 -11.10 -29.20
CA SER A 6 17.06 -9.83 -29.08
C SER A 6 17.36 -9.47 -27.61
N TYR A 7 18.32 -8.56 -27.44
CA TYR A 7 18.70 -8.04 -26.13
C TYR A 7 18.55 -6.52 -26.12
N ASP A 8 18.08 -6.00 -24.98
CA ASP A 8 18.09 -4.56 -24.69
C ASP A 8 17.33 -3.67 -25.71
N GLN A 9 16.31 -4.21 -26.38
CA GLN A 9 15.47 -3.43 -27.30
C GLN A 9 14.64 -2.41 -26.52
N TYR A 10 14.01 -2.83 -25.43
CA TYR A 10 13.16 -1.99 -24.57
C TYR A 10 13.92 -1.46 -23.35
N PHE A 11 15.05 -2.04 -23.02
CA PHE A 11 15.74 -1.81 -21.76
C PHE A 11 17.06 -1.06 -21.98
N PHE A 12 17.56 -0.43 -20.93
CA PHE A 12 18.92 0.08 -20.95
C PHE A 12 19.93 -1.05 -21.15
N PRO A 13 21.01 -0.80 -21.88
CA PRO A 13 22.07 -1.80 -22.07
C PRO A 13 22.91 -1.96 -20.79
N GLY A 14 23.48 -3.16 -20.62
CA GLY A 14 24.41 -3.47 -19.54
C GLY A 14 23.79 -3.39 -18.14
N ASN A 15 24.60 -3.02 -17.16
CA ASN A 15 24.22 -2.99 -15.75
C ASN A 15 23.11 -1.97 -15.43
N ARG A 16 23.04 -0.87 -16.16
CA ARG A 16 21.99 0.13 -16.00
C ARG A 16 20.59 -0.43 -16.25
N GLY A 17 20.48 -1.39 -17.16
CA GLY A 17 19.23 -2.07 -17.49
C GLY A 17 18.82 -3.17 -16.51
N PHE A 18 19.50 -3.30 -15.37
CA PHE A 18 19.28 -4.38 -14.44
C PHE A 18 19.12 -3.87 -13.00
N HIS A 19 17.96 -4.14 -12.40
CA HIS A 19 17.69 -3.84 -11.00
C HIS A 19 18.20 -4.99 -10.11
N SER A 20 19.29 -4.75 -9.38
CA SER A 20 20.03 -5.80 -8.67
C SER A 20 19.25 -6.47 -7.54
N LEU A 21 18.36 -5.72 -6.83
CA LEU A 21 17.57 -6.27 -5.74
C LEU A 21 16.37 -7.10 -6.22
N TRP A 22 15.76 -6.69 -7.33
CA TRP A 22 14.55 -7.35 -7.84
C TRP A 22 14.82 -8.35 -8.96
N GLY A 23 16.05 -8.39 -9.47
CA GLY A 23 16.38 -9.24 -10.62
C GLY A 23 15.62 -8.87 -11.90
N SER A 24 15.06 -7.67 -11.98
CA SER A 24 14.24 -7.18 -13.07
C SER A 24 15.03 -6.34 -14.06
N ARG A 25 14.41 -6.07 -15.23
CA ARG A 25 14.98 -5.20 -16.25
C ARG A 25 14.35 -3.80 -16.15
N CYS A 26 15.16 -2.77 -16.41
CA CYS A 26 14.77 -1.37 -16.38
C CYS A 26 14.56 -0.86 -17.80
N PHE A 27 13.38 -0.33 -18.08
CA PHE A 27 13.03 0.26 -19.37
C PHE A 27 13.89 1.50 -19.66
N ASP A 28 14.23 1.68 -20.93
CA ASP A 28 14.85 2.90 -21.42
C ASP A 28 13.75 3.88 -21.89
N TYR A 29 13.28 4.69 -20.96
CA TYR A 29 12.20 5.65 -21.20
C TYR A 29 12.56 6.77 -22.17
N GLY A 30 13.83 6.92 -22.53
CA GLY A 30 14.29 7.84 -23.56
C GLY A 30 14.00 7.37 -24.99
N LYS A 31 13.59 6.11 -25.19
CA LYS A 31 13.25 5.56 -26.50
C LYS A 31 11.80 5.80 -26.85
N HIS A 32 11.55 6.39 -28.02
CA HIS A 32 10.19 6.65 -28.51
C HIS A 32 9.31 5.40 -28.60
N GLU A 33 9.90 4.28 -29.03
CA GLU A 33 9.20 3.01 -29.16
C GLU A 33 8.81 2.43 -27.80
N VAL A 34 9.63 2.64 -26.76
CA VAL A 34 9.35 2.24 -25.39
C VAL A 34 8.21 3.09 -24.82
N LEU A 35 8.29 4.41 -24.98
CA LEU A 35 7.21 5.33 -24.59
C LEU A 35 5.89 4.96 -25.28
N ASN A 36 5.93 4.75 -26.60
CA ASN A 36 4.73 4.39 -27.35
C ASN A 36 4.14 3.06 -26.88
N PHE A 37 4.97 2.07 -26.62
CA PHE A 37 4.54 0.79 -26.07
C PHE A 37 3.86 0.93 -24.71
N LEU A 38 4.49 1.65 -23.77
CA LEU A 38 3.99 1.78 -22.40
C LEU A 38 2.74 2.66 -22.33
N LEU A 39 2.68 3.76 -23.07
CA LEU A 39 1.49 4.62 -23.13
C LEU A 39 0.32 3.91 -23.81
N SER A 40 0.59 3.15 -24.89
CA SER A 40 -0.44 2.33 -25.53
C SER A 40 -0.96 1.24 -24.58
N ASN A 41 -0.10 0.68 -23.73
CA ASN A 41 -0.49 -0.29 -22.70
C ASN A 41 -1.45 0.34 -21.68
N CYS A 42 -1.18 1.56 -21.21
CA CYS A 42 -2.10 2.27 -20.32
C CYS A 42 -3.49 2.45 -20.97
N LYS A 43 -3.52 2.88 -22.24
CA LYS A 43 -4.77 3.02 -22.99
C LYS A 43 -5.51 1.69 -23.16
N TYR A 44 -4.77 0.64 -23.54
CA TYR A 44 -5.31 -0.69 -23.86
C TYR A 44 -6.12 -1.30 -22.70
N TRP A 45 -5.62 -1.26 -21.48
CA TRP A 45 -6.30 -1.83 -20.32
C TRP A 45 -7.57 -1.06 -19.93
N LEU A 46 -7.61 0.24 -20.15
CA LEU A 46 -8.82 1.05 -19.93
C LEU A 46 -9.87 0.76 -20.99
N GLU A 47 -9.50 0.81 -22.28
CA GLU A 47 -10.47 0.69 -23.38
C GLU A 47 -10.99 -0.73 -23.56
N GLU A 48 -10.10 -1.73 -23.55
CA GLU A 48 -10.45 -3.11 -23.87
C GLU A 48 -10.95 -3.89 -22.65
N PHE A 49 -10.37 -3.65 -21.47
CA PHE A 49 -10.69 -4.39 -20.26
C PHE A 49 -11.51 -3.61 -19.23
N ARG A 50 -11.72 -2.32 -19.46
CA ARG A 50 -12.56 -1.46 -18.62
C ARG A 50 -12.07 -1.40 -17.17
N PHE A 51 -10.77 -1.31 -16.95
CA PHE A 51 -10.21 -1.03 -15.63
C PHE A 51 -10.51 0.41 -15.22
N ASP A 52 -10.70 0.62 -13.90
CA ASP A 52 -11.03 1.92 -13.33
C ASP A 52 -9.78 2.73 -12.94
N GLY A 53 -8.58 2.22 -13.23
CA GLY A 53 -7.33 2.93 -12.94
C GLY A 53 -6.12 2.02 -12.75
N TYR A 54 -5.05 2.61 -12.20
CA TYR A 54 -3.74 1.95 -12.08
C TYR A 54 -3.07 2.24 -10.74
N ARG A 55 -2.40 1.24 -10.19
CA ARG A 55 -1.29 1.42 -9.26
C ARG A 55 0.02 1.24 -10.03
N PHE A 56 0.88 2.23 -9.97
CA PHE A 56 2.24 2.15 -10.50
C PHE A 56 3.17 1.65 -9.41
N ASP A 57 3.65 0.43 -9.60
CA ASP A 57 4.44 -0.33 -8.65
C ASP A 57 5.90 0.18 -8.61
N GLY A 58 6.42 0.42 -7.40
CA GLY A 58 7.84 0.68 -7.16
C GLY A 58 8.46 1.80 -7.99
N ILE A 59 7.76 2.93 -8.19
CA ILE A 59 8.25 4.00 -9.07
C ILE A 59 9.56 4.63 -8.60
N THR A 60 9.93 4.52 -7.32
CA THR A 60 11.24 4.95 -6.82
C THR A 60 12.38 4.39 -7.67
N SER A 61 12.28 3.14 -8.08
CA SER A 61 13.28 2.49 -8.93
C SER A 61 13.34 3.04 -10.35
N MET A 62 12.30 3.75 -10.80
CA MET A 62 12.24 4.43 -12.09
C MET A 62 12.78 5.86 -11.98
N LEU A 63 12.47 6.55 -10.87
CA LEU A 63 12.79 7.95 -10.65
C LEU A 63 14.28 8.25 -10.57
N TYR A 64 15.09 7.25 -10.17
CA TYR A 64 16.52 7.44 -9.90
C TYR A 64 17.40 6.44 -10.65
N TRP A 65 18.56 6.91 -11.12
CA TRP A 65 19.54 6.08 -11.82
C TRP A 65 20.15 4.97 -10.96
N ASP A 66 20.25 5.20 -9.66
CA ASP A 66 20.68 4.21 -8.65
C ASP A 66 19.50 3.41 -8.09
N HIS A 67 18.29 3.58 -8.67
CA HIS A 67 17.04 2.94 -8.24
C HIS A 67 16.62 3.28 -6.80
N GLY A 68 17.19 4.32 -6.20
CA GLY A 68 16.98 4.68 -4.79
C GLY A 68 17.57 3.66 -3.80
N ILE A 69 18.44 2.75 -4.27
CA ILE A 69 19.02 1.70 -3.44
C ILE A 69 20.05 2.30 -2.49
N ASN A 70 19.94 1.95 -1.19
CA ASN A 70 20.83 2.44 -0.13
C ASN A 70 20.87 3.97 -0.01
N LYS A 71 19.78 4.65 -0.35
CA LYS A 71 19.67 6.11 -0.25
C LYS A 71 18.53 6.47 0.70
N ASP A 72 18.88 7.18 1.76
CA ASP A 72 17.91 7.75 2.70
C ASP A 72 17.60 9.18 2.28
N PHE A 73 16.37 9.47 1.91
CA PHE A 73 15.92 10.78 1.46
C PHE A 73 15.58 11.70 2.63
N THR A 74 16.61 12.13 3.36
CA THR A 74 16.49 12.93 4.60
C THR A 74 16.47 14.44 4.37
N GLU A 75 16.85 14.89 3.15
CA GLU A 75 16.95 16.29 2.79
C GLU A 75 16.41 16.53 1.38
N TYR A 76 15.83 17.71 1.15
CA TYR A 76 15.28 18.09 -0.17
C TYR A 76 16.31 18.02 -1.31
N SER A 77 17.57 18.36 -1.01
CA SER A 77 18.68 18.26 -1.97
C SER A 77 18.88 16.86 -2.55
N LEU A 78 18.54 15.82 -1.79
CA LEU A 78 18.71 14.42 -2.22
C LEU A 78 17.67 13.99 -3.26
N TYR A 79 16.54 14.67 -3.36
CA TYR A 79 15.56 14.43 -4.42
C TYR A 79 16.02 15.00 -5.76
N TYR A 80 16.92 15.99 -5.78
CA TYR A 80 17.31 16.76 -6.98
C TYR A 80 18.83 16.88 -7.12
N ASP A 81 19.57 15.83 -6.78
CA ASP A 81 21.04 15.79 -6.79
C ASP A 81 21.65 15.44 -8.17
N GLY A 82 20.81 15.40 -9.21
CA GLY A 82 21.22 15.02 -10.59
C GLY A 82 21.18 13.52 -10.85
N ASN A 83 20.70 12.72 -9.90
CA ASN A 83 20.53 11.26 -10.05
C ASN A 83 19.13 10.87 -10.56
N GLN A 84 18.29 11.83 -10.91
CA GLN A 84 16.94 11.58 -11.42
C GLN A 84 16.97 11.12 -12.88
N ASP A 85 16.11 10.18 -13.23
CA ASP A 85 15.81 9.84 -14.62
C ASP A 85 14.68 10.73 -15.14
N GLU A 86 15.04 11.84 -15.78
CA GLU A 86 14.08 12.80 -16.34
C GLU A 86 13.16 12.17 -17.39
N SER A 87 13.64 11.16 -18.11
CA SER A 87 12.84 10.44 -19.09
C SER A 87 11.77 9.58 -18.42
N ALA A 88 12.08 8.95 -17.29
CA ALA A 88 11.12 8.19 -16.50
C ALA A 88 10.06 9.13 -15.87
N ILE A 89 10.48 10.27 -15.31
CA ILE A 89 9.57 11.30 -14.78
C ILE A 89 8.63 11.78 -15.88
N THR A 90 9.16 12.07 -17.07
CA THR A 90 8.37 12.49 -18.24
C THR A 90 7.37 11.40 -18.65
N TYR A 91 7.82 10.12 -18.67
CA TYR A 91 6.91 9.01 -18.97
C TYR A 91 5.76 8.94 -17.95
N LEU A 92 6.02 9.05 -16.65
CA LEU A 92 4.98 9.01 -15.62
C LEU A 92 3.95 10.13 -15.79
N ALA A 93 4.40 11.36 -16.07
CA ALA A 93 3.52 12.49 -16.34
C ALA A 93 2.68 12.27 -17.61
N LEU A 94 3.29 11.75 -18.68
CA LEU A 94 2.58 11.41 -19.90
C LEU A 94 1.58 10.28 -19.71
N ALA A 95 1.92 9.27 -18.92
CA ALA A 95 1.04 8.14 -18.60
C ALA A 95 -0.23 8.64 -17.88
N ASN A 96 -0.08 9.45 -16.83
CA ASN A 96 -1.21 10.05 -16.12
C ASN A 96 -2.09 10.89 -17.07
N ARG A 97 -1.47 11.71 -17.92
CA ARG A 97 -2.19 12.50 -18.90
C ARG A 97 -2.97 11.64 -19.91
N VAL A 98 -2.37 10.58 -20.43
CA VAL A 98 -3.04 9.65 -21.37
C VAL A 98 -4.19 8.92 -20.69
N ILE A 99 -3.98 8.45 -19.47
CA ILE A 99 -5.00 7.74 -18.67
C ILE A 99 -6.24 8.63 -18.51
N HIS A 100 -6.08 9.85 -17.99
CA HIS A 100 -7.19 10.78 -17.78
C HIS A 100 -7.80 11.36 -19.08
N GLN A 101 -7.07 11.33 -20.21
CA GLN A 101 -7.65 11.65 -21.51
C GLN A 101 -8.53 10.53 -22.05
N VAL A 102 -8.20 9.27 -21.74
CA VAL A 102 -9.00 8.09 -22.12
C VAL A 102 -10.21 7.94 -21.22
N ASP A 103 -10.00 8.07 -19.93
CA ASP A 103 -11.05 8.00 -18.92
C ASP A 103 -10.78 9.04 -17.81
N PRO A 104 -11.53 10.17 -17.79
CA PRO A 104 -11.35 11.19 -16.77
C PRO A 104 -11.66 10.75 -15.33
N GLU A 105 -12.40 9.65 -15.15
CA GLU A 105 -12.75 9.11 -13.84
C GLU A 105 -11.76 8.03 -13.37
N ALA A 106 -10.81 7.63 -14.24
CA ALA A 106 -9.78 6.67 -13.86
C ALA A 106 -8.90 7.22 -12.74
N ILE A 107 -8.51 6.32 -11.82
CA ILE A 107 -7.67 6.66 -10.67
C ILE A 107 -6.24 6.19 -10.90
N THR A 108 -5.26 7.04 -10.63
CA THR A 108 -3.84 6.69 -10.67
C THR A 108 -3.19 6.81 -9.31
N ILE A 109 -2.50 5.74 -8.90
CA ILE A 109 -1.87 5.63 -7.57
C ILE A 109 -0.39 5.32 -7.75
N ALA A 110 0.46 6.16 -7.16
CA ALA A 110 1.91 5.95 -7.15
C ALA A 110 2.36 5.20 -5.90
N GLU A 111 3.15 4.17 -6.08
CA GLU A 111 3.91 3.55 -4.99
C GLU A 111 5.34 4.10 -5.02
N ASP A 112 5.61 5.07 -4.17
CA ASP A 112 6.94 5.69 -4.05
C ASP A 112 7.43 5.64 -2.60
N MET A 113 8.59 5.01 -2.40
CA MET A 113 9.24 4.91 -1.10
C MET A 113 10.18 6.08 -0.81
N SER A 114 10.59 6.85 -1.83
CA SER A 114 11.53 7.96 -1.65
C SER A 114 10.91 9.16 -0.95
N GLY A 115 9.61 9.33 -1.08
CA GLY A 115 8.90 10.52 -0.63
C GLY A 115 9.15 11.74 -1.53
N MET A 116 9.49 11.53 -2.82
CA MET A 116 9.73 12.60 -3.77
C MET A 116 8.55 13.58 -3.82
N PRO A 117 8.78 14.90 -3.66
CA PRO A 117 7.71 15.90 -3.76
C PRO A 117 7.10 15.96 -5.15
N GLY A 118 5.79 16.23 -5.22
CA GLY A 118 5.09 16.46 -6.49
C GLY A 118 4.68 15.20 -7.24
N VAL A 119 4.86 14.02 -6.67
CA VAL A 119 4.41 12.77 -7.32
C VAL A 119 2.91 12.79 -7.55
N ALA A 120 2.12 13.14 -6.52
CA ALA A 120 0.67 13.25 -6.62
C ALA A 120 0.20 14.72 -6.65
N SER A 121 0.94 15.55 -7.36
CA SER A 121 0.57 16.95 -7.65
C SER A 121 0.25 17.11 -9.14
N PRO A 122 -0.59 18.11 -9.50
CA PRO A 122 -0.92 18.38 -10.89
C PRO A 122 0.30 18.63 -11.79
N ILE A 123 0.23 18.20 -13.05
CA ILE A 123 1.31 18.41 -14.03
C ILE A 123 1.54 19.91 -14.27
N GLU A 124 0.49 20.69 -14.23
CA GLU A 124 0.52 22.14 -14.42
C GLU A 124 1.32 22.87 -13.33
N ASP A 125 1.37 22.27 -12.14
CA ASP A 125 2.14 22.76 -10.98
C ASP A 125 3.55 22.15 -10.91
N GLY A 126 3.95 21.41 -11.94
CA GLY A 126 5.25 20.74 -12.03
C GLY A 126 5.29 19.34 -11.39
N GLY A 127 4.14 18.78 -11.04
CA GLY A 127 4.00 17.42 -10.53
C GLY A 127 3.97 16.34 -11.62
N MET A 128 3.81 15.09 -11.22
CA MET A 128 3.72 13.95 -12.12
C MET A 128 2.27 13.57 -12.47
N GLY A 129 1.28 14.21 -11.83
CA GLY A 129 -0.14 14.06 -12.15
C GLY A 129 -0.81 12.80 -11.66
N PHE A 130 -0.22 12.09 -10.69
CA PHE A 130 -0.94 11.03 -10.00
C PHE A 130 -2.06 11.61 -9.13
N ASP A 131 -3.18 10.90 -9.03
CA ASP A 131 -4.27 11.30 -8.15
C ASP A 131 -3.90 11.04 -6.69
N TYR A 132 -3.21 9.93 -6.43
CA TYR A 132 -2.81 9.51 -5.10
C TYR A 132 -1.40 8.94 -5.08
N ARG A 133 -0.80 8.99 -3.88
CA ARG A 133 0.36 8.17 -3.55
C ARG A 133 0.06 7.26 -2.37
N MET A 134 0.73 6.12 -2.29
CA MET A 134 0.61 5.22 -1.14
C MET A 134 1.35 5.80 0.07
N ASN A 135 0.70 5.80 1.23
CA ASN A 135 1.34 6.19 2.49
C ASN A 135 2.12 5.00 3.07
N MET A 136 3.32 4.80 2.57
CA MET A 136 4.20 3.67 2.93
C MET A 136 4.63 3.67 4.41
N GLY A 137 4.68 4.84 5.06
CA GLY A 137 5.07 4.96 6.47
C GLY A 137 4.07 4.34 7.44
N THR A 138 2.78 4.40 7.14
CA THR A 138 1.73 3.88 8.04
C THR A 138 1.84 2.38 8.32
N PRO A 139 1.91 1.48 7.32
CA PRO A 139 2.05 0.05 7.59
C PRO A 139 3.38 -0.31 8.26
N ASP A 140 4.47 0.35 7.90
CA ASP A 140 5.78 0.13 8.53
C ASP A 140 5.74 0.51 10.01
N TYR A 141 5.08 1.62 10.34
CA TYR A 141 4.88 2.02 11.73
C TYR A 141 4.06 0.99 12.51
N TRP A 142 2.94 0.49 11.96
CA TRP A 142 2.13 -0.54 12.61
C TRP A 142 2.93 -1.81 12.88
N ILE A 143 3.69 -2.28 11.90
CA ILE A 143 4.52 -3.48 12.06
C ILE A 143 5.59 -3.26 13.14
N LYS A 144 6.28 -2.13 13.10
CA LYS A 144 7.30 -1.79 14.09
C LYS A 144 6.69 -1.73 15.49
N LEU A 145 5.56 -1.04 15.65
CA LEU A 145 4.86 -0.91 16.93
C LEU A 145 4.47 -2.28 17.49
N LEU A 146 3.88 -3.15 16.67
CA LEU A 146 3.46 -4.49 17.06
C LEU A 146 4.62 -5.45 17.37
N LYS A 147 5.79 -5.21 16.78
CA LYS A 147 7.00 -6.00 17.03
C LYS A 147 7.71 -5.60 18.33
N GLU A 148 7.77 -4.31 18.59
CA GLU A 148 8.66 -3.74 19.58
C GLU A 148 7.99 -3.36 20.90
N LYS A 149 6.66 -3.11 20.87
CA LYS A 149 5.93 -2.62 22.05
C LYS A 149 4.68 -3.45 22.33
N ARG A 150 4.40 -3.61 23.61
CA ARG A 150 3.08 -4.10 24.05
C ARG A 150 2.06 -2.96 23.93
N ASP A 151 0.77 -3.29 23.79
CA ASP A 151 -0.29 -2.29 23.62
C ASP A 151 -0.42 -1.32 24.80
N GLU A 152 -0.09 -1.76 26.02
CA GLU A 152 -0.06 -0.87 27.19
C GLU A 152 1.05 0.20 27.12
N GLU A 153 2.02 0.03 26.21
CA GLU A 153 3.14 0.94 25.99
C GLU A 153 2.94 1.87 24.79
N TRP A 154 1.77 1.80 24.14
CA TRP A 154 1.48 2.65 22.99
C TRP A 154 1.12 4.07 23.44
N HIS A 155 1.78 5.04 22.80
CA HIS A 155 1.49 6.45 23.00
C HIS A 155 0.54 6.95 21.94
N VAL A 156 -0.63 7.44 22.35
CA VAL A 156 -1.69 7.85 21.43
C VAL A 156 -1.28 9.06 20.60
N GLY A 157 -0.49 9.97 21.16
CA GLY A 157 0.06 11.13 20.47
C GLY A 157 1.01 10.73 19.35
N ASP A 158 1.91 9.77 19.60
CA ASP A 158 2.81 9.23 18.57
C ASP A 158 2.04 8.54 17.46
N LEU A 159 1.03 7.74 17.82
CA LEU A 159 0.12 7.10 16.88
C LEU A 159 -0.56 8.11 15.96
N PHE A 160 -1.15 9.15 16.53
CA PHE A 160 -1.83 10.17 15.77
C PHE A 160 -0.87 10.88 14.82
N TYR A 161 0.30 11.27 15.32
CA TYR A 161 1.32 11.92 14.51
C TYR A 161 1.73 11.07 13.30
N GLU A 162 2.08 9.81 13.52
CA GLU A 162 2.53 8.92 12.44
C GLU A 162 1.43 8.63 11.40
N LEU A 163 0.18 8.51 11.83
CA LEU A 163 -0.95 8.28 10.94
C LEU A 163 -1.34 9.52 10.13
N THR A 164 -1.05 10.72 10.64
CA THR A 164 -1.40 12.00 10.00
C THR A 164 -0.22 12.73 9.39
N ASN A 165 1.01 12.24 9.55
CA ASN A 165 2.21 12.83 8.97
C ASN A 165 2.26 12.57 7.46
N LYS A 166 1.64 13.47 6.71
CA LYS A 166 1.48 13.42 5.25
C LYS A 166 1.80 14.78 4.65
N ARG A 167 2.11 14.81 3.35
CA ARG A 167 2.19 16.06 2.61
C ARG A 167 0.78 16.63 2.45
N GLU A 168 0.63 17.91 2.74
CA GLU A 168 -0.67 18.60 2.64
C GLU A 168 -1.12 18.77 1.19
N GLU A 169 -0.16 18.91 0.28
CA GLU A 169 -0.38 19.17 -1.15
C GLU A 169 -0.66 17.91 -1.98
N GLU A 170 -0.52 16.72 -1.41
CA GLU A 170 -0.70 15.45 -2.11
C GLU A 170 -1.76 14.57 -1.46
N HIS A 171 -2.61 13.96 -2.28
CA HIS A 171 -3.55 12.95 -1.80
C HIS A 171 -2.87 11.61 -1.55
N THR A 172 -3.31 10.91 -0.50
CA THR A 172 -2.68 9.66 -0.07
C THR A 172 -3.68 8.53 0.12
N ILE A 173 -3.24 7.31 -0.19
CA ILE A 173 -3.94 6.08 0.20
C ILE A 173 -3.27 5.55 1.47
N SER A 174 -3.99 5.56 2.59
CA SER A 174 -3.53 4.98 3.85
C SER A 174 -3.94 3.53 4.00
N TYR A 175 -3.15 2.73 4.69
CA TYR A 175 -3.44 1.31 4.93
C TYR A 175 -2.68 0.79 6.13
N ALA A 176 -3.23 -0.23 6.77
CA ALA A 176 -2.58 -0.86 7.91
C ALA A 176 -1.54 -1.92 7.46
N GLU A 177 -1.85 -2.66 6.41
CA GLU A 177 -0.95 -3.60 5.74
C GLU A 177 -1.37 -3.82 4.28
N SER A 178 -0.44 -4.27 3.46
CA SER A 178 -0.68 -4.76 2.10
C SER A 178 -0.08 -6.15 1.92
N HIS A 179 -0.07 -6.64 0.67
CA HIS A 179 0.62 -7.88 0.33
C HIS A 179 2.12 -7.81 0.63
N ASP A 180 2.75 -6.64 0.55
CA ASP A 180 4.20 -6.48 0.81
C ASP A 180 4.54 -6.84 2.25
N GLN A 181 3.79 -6.32 3.22
CA GLN A 181 4.02 -6.63 4.63
C GLN A 181 3.67 -8.08 4.95
N ALA A 182 2.60 -8.60 4.37
CA ALA A 182 2.11 -9.95 4.63
C ALA A 182 2.95 -11.03 3.95
N LEU A 183 3.51 -10.75 2.76
CA LEU A 183 4.27 -11.73 1.93
C LEU A 183 5.77 -11.61 2.12
N VAL A 184 6.28 -10.40 1.98
CA VAL A 184 7.72 -10.13 1.95
C VAL A 184 8.23 -9.84 3.35
N GLY A 185 7.43 -9.14 4.13
CA GLY A 185 7.84 -8.64 5.42
C GLY A 185 7.78 -9.67 6.54
N ASP A 186 6.75 -10.54 6.61
CA ASP A 186 6.64 -11.50 7.72
C ASP A 186 5.25 -12.18 7.85
N LYS A 187 4.27 -11.50 8.49
CA LYS A 187 2.97 -12.04 8.92
C LYS A 187 1.91 -10.97 8.80
N THR A 188 0.67 -11.36 8.59
CA THR A 188 -0.45 -10.43 8.69
C THR A 188 -0.52 -9.81 10.10
N ILE A 189 -1.07 -8.60 10.19
CA ILE A 189 -1.30 -7.92 11.48
C ILE A 189 -2.10 -8.81 12.43
N PHE A 190 -3.17 -9.43 11.94
CA PHE A 190 -3.99 -10.29 12.80
C PHE A 190 -3.22 -11.49 13.30
N PHE A 191 -2.42 -12.14 12.45
CA PHE A 191 -1.59 -13.27 12.90
C PHE A 191 -0.53 -12.84 13.92
N ARG A 192 0.03 -11.63 13.80
CA ARG A 192 0.94 -11.09 14.84
C ARG A 192 0.27 -10.94 16.19
N LEU A 193 -0.98 -10.49 16.18
CA LEU A 193 -1.74 -10.24 17.42
C LEU A 193 -2.14 -11.52 18.14
N VAL A 194 -2.43 -12.61 17.40
CA VAL A 194 -3.03 -13.83 17.97
C VAL A 194 -2.18 -15.09 17.82
N ASP A 195 -1.18 -15.06 16.92
CA ASP A 195 -0.27 -16.17 16.61
C ASP A 195 -1.04 -17.51 16.43
N LYS A 196 -0.46 -18.62 16.84
CA LYS A 196 -1.03 -19.97 16.69
C LYS A 196 -2.41 -20.17 17.33
N ALA A 197 -2.84 -19.29 18.24
CA ALA A 197 -4.16 -19.36 18.83
C ALA A 197 -5.29 -19.24 17.79
N ILE A 198 -5.00 -18.62 16.62
CA ILE A 198 -5.94 -18.50 15.51
C ILE A 198 -6.42 -19.86 14.97
N TYR A 199 -5.58 -20.90 15.07
CA TYR A 199 -5.91 -22.24 14.55
C TYR A 199 -6.76 -23.08 15.52
N SER A 200 -6.79 -22.74 16.80
CA SER A 200 -7.42 -23.59 17.82
C SER A 200 -8.46 -22.91 18.69
N SER A 201 -8.59 -21.59 18.62
CA SER A 201 -9.39 -20.82 19.58
C SER A 201 -10.30 -19.78 18.92
N MET A 202 -10.61 -19.94 17.63
CA MET A 202 -11.53 -19.08 16.90
C MET A 202 -12.98 -19.54 16.93
N GLY A 203 -13.31 -20.57 17.71
CA GLY A 203 -14.70 -20.99 17.95
C GLY A 203 -15.48 -19.91 18.72
N VAL A 204 -16.76 -19.75 18.39
CA VAL A 204 -17.63 -18.72 18.98
C VAL A 204 -17.76 -18.89 20.52
N PHE A 205 -17.70 -20.13 21.01
CA PHE A 205 -17.80 -20.45 22.42
C PHE A 205 -16.44 -20.56 23.13
N ASP A 206 -15.33 -20.44 22.41
CA ASP A 206 -13.99 -20.51 22.98
C ASP A 206 -13.73 -19.26 23.85
N LYS A 207 -13.12 -19.49 25.01
CA LYS A 207 -12.67 -18.42 25.90
C LYS A 207 -11.16 -18.32 25.80
N ASN A 208 -10.67 -17.35 25.05
CA ASN A 208 -9.24 -17.12 24.86
C ASN A 208 -8.94 -15.62 24.85
N VAL A 209 -8.29 -15.14 25.90
CA VAL A 209 -7.97 -13.72 26.07
C VAL A 209 -7.05 -13.18 24.96
N ILE A 210 -6.19 -14.03 24.38
CA ILE A 210 -5.31 -13.64 23.27
C ILE A 210 -6.16 -13.31 22.04
N ILE A 211 -7.14 -14.18 21.73
CA ILE A 211 -8.06 -13.96 20.61
C ILE A 211 -8.93 -12.72 20.85
N ASP A 212 -9.51 -12.59 22.05
CA ASP A 212 -10.39 -11.46 22.39
C ASP A 212 -9.66 -10.13 22.27
N ARG A 213 -8.43 -10.05 22.83
CA ARG A 213 -7.56 -8.88 22.72
C ARG A 213 -7.12 -8.64 21.28
N GLY A 214 -6.65 -9.66 20.57
CA GLY A 214 -6.17 -9.54 19.20
C GLY A 214 -7.25 -9.06 18.24
N MET A 215 -8.48 -9.56 18.37
CA MET A 215 -9.63 -9.08 17.58
C MET A 215 -9.94 -7.61 17.87
N SER A 216 -9.87 -7.21 19.14
CA SER A 216 -10.13 -5.82 19.54
C SER A 216 -9.09 -4.87 19.00
N LEU A 217 -7.81 -5.23 19.11
CA LEU A 217 -6.69 -4.44 18.57
C LEU A 217 -6.72 -4.38 17.04
N HIS A 218 -7.01 -5.47 16.35
CA HIS A 218 -7.14 -5.50 14.90
C HIS A 218 -8.23 -4.54 14.40
N LYS A 219 -9.40 -4.56 15.05
CA LYS A 219 -10.49 -3.62 14.75
C LYS A 219 -10.06 -2.17 14.97
N MET A 220 -9.42 -1.90 16.11
CA MET A 220 -8.96 -0.55 16.46
C MET A 220 -7.90 -0.05 15.47
N ILE A 221 -6.89 -0.84 15.13
CA ILE A 221 -5.85 -0.50 14.16
C ILE A 221 -6.49 -0.07 12.84
N ARG A 222 -7.42 -0.85 12.33
CA ARG A 222 -8.09 -0.57 11.06
C ARG A 222 -8.98 0.68 11.14
N LEU A 223 -9.74 0.82 12.22
CA LEU A 223 -10.62 1.97 12.42
C LEU A 223 -9.84 3.28 12.52
N VAL A 224 -8.76 3.33 13.29
CA VAL A 224 -7.98 4.56 13.42
C VAL A 224 -7.21 4.87 12.13
N THR A 225 -6.74 3.84 11.40
CA THR A 225 -6.07 4.04 10.12
C THR A 225 -7.00 4.64 9.07
N ILE A 226 -8.23 4.11 8.93
CA ILE A 226 -9.20 4.65 7.98
C ILE A 226 -9.74 6.02 8.43
N GLY A 227 -9.92 6.21 9.74
CA GLY A 227 -10.41 7.48 10.30
C GLY A 227 -9.42 8.64 10.19
N THR A 228 -8.11 8.35 10.01
CA THR A 228 -7.04 9.33 9.80
C THR A 228 -6.55 9.38 8.36
N ALA A 229 -7.17 8.60 7.46
CA ALA A 229 -6.71 8.46 6.09
C ALA A 229 -6.85 9.73 5.25
N ALA A 230 -7.84 10.55 5.51
CA ALA A 230 -8.19 11.79 4.81
C ALA A 230 -8.66 11.59 3.35
N ASP A 231 -7.89 10.89 2.52
CA ASP A 231 -8.15 10.85 1.08
C ASP A 231 -8.61 9.46 0.60
N GLY A 232 -8.02 8.39 1.12
CA GLY A 232 -8.38 7.03 0.71
C GLY A 232 -7.77 5.94 1.59
N TYR A 233 -8.33 4.75 1.49
CA TYR A 233 -7.93 3.61 2.31
C TYR A 233 -7.84 2.34 1.47
N LEU A 234 -6.71 1.62 1.61
CA LEU A 234 -6.51 0.30 1.04
C LEU A 234 -6.80 -0.76 2.09
N ASN A 235 -7.67 -1.70 1.76
CA ASN A 235 -7.88 -2.90 2.54
C ASN A 235 -7.24 -4.10 1.84
N PHE A 236 -6.25 -4.71 2.49
CA PHE A 236 -5.63 -5.91 1.94
C PHE A 236 -6.57 -7.10 2.06
N MET A 237 -6.76 -7.82 0.96
CA MET A 237 -7.68 -8.95 0.85
C MET A 237 -7.41 -10.00 1.93
N GLY A 238 -8.38 -10.23 2.80
CA GLY A 238 -8.30 -11.14 3.96
C GLY A 238 -8.27 -10.40 5.30
N ASN A 239 -7.86 -9.13 5.34
CA ASN A 239 -7.89 -8.36 6.58
C ASN A 239 -9.29 -8.15 7.13
N GLU A 240 -10.27 -8.05 6.24
CA GLU A 240 -11.67 -7.84 6.60
C GLU A 240 -12.22 -8.93 7.53
N TRP A 241 -11.60 -10.12 7.55
CA TRP A 241 -11.98 -11.17 8.51
C TRP A 241 -10.82 -11.78 9.29
N GLY A 242 -9.61 -11.23 9.15
CA GLY A 242 -8.42 -11.75 9.83
C GLY A 242 -8.00 -13.12 9.33
N HIS A 243 -7.84 -13.27 8.01
CA HIS A 243 -7.46 -14.53 7.37
C HIS A 243 -6.24 -15.15 8.06
N PRO A 244 -6.29 -16.44 8.46
CA PRO A 244 -5.26 -17.06 9.29
C PRO A 244 -3.98 -17.41 8.53
N GLU A 245 -4.10 -17.69 7.26
CA GLU A 245 -2.99 -18.10 6.44
C GLU A 245 -2.18 -16.91 5.94
N TRP A 246 -0.90 -17.03 6.00
CA TRP A 246 -0.07 -16.10 5.28
C TRP A 246 -0.19 -16.36 3.76
N ILE A 247 0.07 -15.36 2.96
CA ILE A 247 0.12 -15.53 1.51
C ILE A 247 1.53 -15.92 1.12
N ASP A 248 1.66 -16.95 0.29
CA ASP A 248 2.92 -17.31 -0.34
C ASP A 248 2.67 -17.59 -1.83
N PHE A 249 3.58 -17.14 -2.68
CA PHE A 249 3.53 -17.45 -4.10
C PHE A 249 3.94 -18.89 -4.36
N PRO A 250 3.42 -19.53 -5.43
CA PRO A 250 3.99 -20.77 -5.93
C PRO A 250 5.46 -20.57 -6.27
N ARG A 251 6.33 -21.29 -5.58
CA ARG A 251 7.79 -21.24 -5.72
C ARG A 251 8.42 -22.59 -5.43
N GLU A 252 9.69 -22.78 -5.76
CA GLU A 252 10.40 -24.04 -5.56
C GLU A 252 10.34 -24.51 -4.09
N GLY A 253 10.52 -23.59 -3.13
CA GLY A 253 10.52 -23.91 -1.70
C GLY A 253 9.21 -24.40 -1.12
N ASN A 254 8.07 -24.24 -1.82
CA ASN A 254 6.77 -24.77 -1.44
C ASN A 254 6.18 -25.76 -2.47
N GLY A 255 7.04 -26.32 -3.33
CA GLY A 255 6.62 -27.28 -4.35
C GLY A 255 5.69 -26.69 -5.40
N TRP A 256 5.78 -25.41 -5.66
CA TRP A 256 4.90 -24.66 -6.60
C TRP A 256 3.42 -24.74 -6.20
N SER A 257 3.13 -24.88 -4.90
CA SER A 257 1.77 -24.97 -4.38
C SER A 257 1.04 -23.63 -4.43
N TYR A 258 -0.26 -23.68 -4.76
CA TYR A 258 -1.18 -22.55 -4.68
C TYR A 258 -1.95 -22.50 -3.36
N ASP A 259 -1.71 -23.41 -2.43
CA ASP A 259 -2.51 -23.53 -1.21
C ASP A 259 -2.46 -22.24 -0.36
N HIS A 260 -1.27 -21.66 -0.24
CA HIS A 260 -1.10 -20.38 0.47
C HIS A 260 -1.36 -19.12 -0.37
N ALA A 261 -1.64 -19.28 -1.66
CA ALA A 261 -2.05 -18.16 -2.53
C ALA A 261 -3.56 -17.89 -2.51
N ARG A 262 -4.33 -18.71 -1.80
CA ARG A 262 -5.80 -18.65 -1.75
C ARG A 262 -6.29 -18.01 -0.47
N ARG A 263 -7.48 -17.40 -0.57
CA ARG A 263 -8.24 -16.94 0.58
C ARG A 263 -9.34 -17.93 0.91
N LEU A 264 -9.44 -18.31 2.17
CA LEU A 264 -10.43 -19.27 2.68
C LEU A 264 -11.71 -18.52 3.10
N TRP A 265 -12.49 -18.09 2.12
CA TRP A 265 -13.76 -17.37 2.34
C TRP A 265 -14.75 -18.14 3.20
N SER A 266 -14.73 -19.47 3.13
CA SER A 266 -15.57 -20.34 3.97
C SER A 266 -15.42 -20.10 5.47
N LEU A 267 -14.30 -19.52 5.92
CA LEU A 267 -14.12 -19.16 7.34
C LEU A 267 -15.06 -18.03 7.79
N VAL A 268 -15.44 -17.16 6.89
CA VAL A 268 -16.40 -16.08 7.15
C VAL A 268 -17.82 -16.63 7.25
N ASP A 269 -18.13 -17.63 6.41
CA ASP A 269 -19.46 -18.19 6.29
C ASP A 269 -19.75 -19.21 7.43
N ASP A 270 -18.74 -19.71 8.10
CA ASP A 270 -18.91 -20.64 9.21
C ASP A 270 -19.41 -19.91 10.49
N GLU A 271 -20.68 -20.17 10.84
CA GLU A 271 -21.32 -19.56 12.00
C GLU A 271 -20.70 -19.93 13.35
N ASN A 272 -19.93 -21.03 13.39
CA ASN A 272 -19.24 -21.47 14.60
C ASN A 272 -17.91 -20.75 14.81
N LEU A 273 -17.42 -19.96 13.86
CA LEU A 273 -16.15 -19.28 13.91
C LEU A 273 -16.31 -17.75 14.07
N ARG A 274 -15.33 -17.14 14.75
CA ARG A 274 -15.32 -15.69 15.06
C ARG A 274 -14.88 -14.81 13.89
N PHE A 275 -14.36 -15.35 12.80
CA PHE A 275 -13.93 -14.59 11.62
C PHE A 275 -15.05 -13.69 11.08
N ARG A 276 -16.29 -14.16 11.13
CA ARG A 276 -17.47 -13.36 10.74
C ARG A 276 -17.63 -12.05 11.51
N PHE A 277 -17.21 -12.01 12.79
CA PHE A 277 -17.34 -10.79 13.60
C PHE A 277 -16.34 -9.71 13.18
N LEU A 278 -15.18 -10.10 12.68
CA LEU A 278 -14.24 -9.17 12.05
C LEU A 278 -14.80 -8.65 10.73
N ASN A 279 -15.38 -9.53 9.91
CA ASN A 279 -16.02 -9.15 8.65
C ASN A 279 -17.24 -8.23 8.86
N MET A 280 -18.07 -8.52 9.87
CA MET A 280 -19.18 -7.63 10.23
C MET A 280 -18.71 -6.25 10.68
N PHE A 281 -17.61 -6.20 11.42
CA PHE A 281 -17.00 -4.93 11.82
C PHE A 281 -16.48 -4.17 10.59
N ASP A 282 -15.79 -4.83 9.68
CA ASP A 282 -15.29 -4.24 8.45
C ASP A 282 -16.43 -3.61 7.63
N LYS A 283 -17.50 -4.36 7.43
CA LYS A 283 -18.68 -3.87 6.73
C LYS A 283 -19.27 -2.64 7.40
N ALA A 284 -19.40 -2.64 8.73
CA ALA A 284 -19.91 -1.51 9.49
C ALA A 284 -18.98 -0.29 9.43
N MET A 285 -17.66 -0.51 9.47
CA MET A 285 -16.65 0.53 9.35
C MET A 285 -16.71 1.22 7.98
N ILE A 286 -16.77 0.45 6.90
CA ILE A 286 -16.89 1.00 5.53
C ILE A 286 -18.23 1.74 5.36
N GLN A 287 -19.33 1.19 5.90
CA GLN A 287 -20.62 1.87 5.86
C GLN A 287 -20.59 3.21 6.60
N MET A 288 -19.97 3.26 7.79
CA MET A 288 -19.79 4.49 8.54
C MET A 288 -19.00 5.55 7.75
N VAL A 289 -17.92 5.14 7.09
CA VAL A 289 -17.10 6.03 6.24
C VAL A 289 -17.95 6.61 5.10
N ASN A 290 -18.75 5.77 4.44
CA ASN A 290 -19.63 6.21 3.36
C ASN A 290 -20.73 7.16 3.85
N ASP A 291 -21.32 6.85 5.00
CA ASP A 291 -22.43 7.66 5.58
C ASP A 291 -21.94 9.02 6.12
N THR A 292 -20.71 9.07 6.61
CA THR A 292 -20.14 10.30 7.20
C THR A 292 -19.36 11.14 6.20
N GLY A 293 -18.93 10.53 5.07
CA GLY A 293 -18.09 11.21 4.09
C GLY A 293 -16.71 11.62 4.64
N VAL A 294 -16.14 10.82 5.54
CA VAL A 294 -14.91 11.17 6.27
C VAL A 294 -13.72 11.49 5.33
N PHE A 295 -13.69 10.93 4.13
CA PHE A 295 -12.64 11.23 3.14
C PHE A 295 -12.79 12.60 2.44
N HIS A 296 -13.86 13.34 2.73
CA HIS A 296 -14.03 14.72 2.26
C HIS A 296 -13.54 15.75 3.28
N TRP A 297 -13.10 15.29 4.45
CA TRP A 297 -12.64 16.16 5.53
C TRP A 297 -11.18 15.88 5.81
N ARG A 298 -10.32 16.88 5.64
CA ARG A 298 -8.97 16.80 6.21
C ARG A 298 -9.12 16.90 7.73
N PRO A 299 -8.56 15.98 8.51
CA PRO A 299 -8.58 16.08 9.96
C PRO A 299 -7.77 17.32 10.35
N GLU A 300 -8.45 18.37 10.77
CA GLU A 300 -7.79 19.43 11.52
C GLU A 300 -7.46 18.87 12.90
N PRO A 301 -6.18 18.89 13.31
CA PRO A 301 -5.77 18.31 14.57
C PRO A 301 -6.22 19.19 15.73
N LEU A 302 -7.45 19.04 16.20
CA LEU A 302 -7.80 19.46 17.54
C LEU A 302 -7.40 18.34 18.50
N VAL A 303 -6.10 18.11 18.65
CA VAL A 303 -5.58 17.03 19.49
C VAL A 303 -5.83 17.40 20.95
N ARG A 304 -6.79 16.75 21.58
CA ARG A 304 -6.79 16.60 23.03
C ARG A 304 -6.28 15.21 23.35
N ASP A 305 -4.97 15.16 23.55
CA ASP A 305 -4.28 13.96 23.98
C ASP A 305 -4.57 13.74 25.48
N ASN A 306 -5.13 12.58 25.80
CA ASN A 306 -5.18 12.09 27.16
C ASN A 306 -4.55 10.72 27.24
N GLU A 307 -3.23 10.70 27.31
CA GLU A 307 -2.44 9.48 27.35
C GLU A 307 -2.82 8.52 28.49
N ARG A 308 -3.28 9.05 29.63
CA ARG A 308 -3.73 8.19 30.75
C ARG A 308 -4.98 7.38 30.41
N GLN A 309 -5.80 7.86 29.51
CA GLN A 309 -7.05 7.23 29.11
C GLN A 309 -6.94 6.62 27.70
N GLY A 310 -5.84 6.82 26.99
CA GLY A 310 -5.66 6.36 25.62
C GLY A 310 -6.67 6.98 24.64
N LEU A 311 -7.02 8.27 24.84
CA LEU A 311 -8.02 8.96 24.03
C LEU A 311 -7.37 10.06 23.19
N ILE A 312 -7.67 10.05 21.91
CA ILE A 312 -7.43 11.16 20.98
C ILE A 312 -8.80 11.65 20.48
N PHE A 313 -8.97 12.97 20.50
CA PHE A 313 -10.09 13.65 19.85
C PHE A 313 -9.57 14.46 18.67
N THR A 314 -10.11 14.22 17.49
CA THR A 314 -9.85 14.97 16.27
C THR A 314 -11.08 15.72 15.82
#